data_7f72580a98c8b4903a2e5d9884f6a0a9
#
_entry.id   7f72580a98c8b4903a2e5d9884f6a0a9
#
_cell.length_a   1.000
_cell.length_b   1.000
_cell.length_c   1.000
_cell.angle_alpha   90.00
_cell.angle_beta   90.00
_cell.angle_gamma   90.00
#
_symmetry.space_group_name_H-M   'P 1'
#
loop_
_entity.id
_entity.type
_entity.pdbx_description
1 polymer ?
#
loop_
_entity_poly.entity_id
_entity_poly.type
_entity_poly.pdbx_seq_one_letter_code
_entity_poly.pdbx_strand_id
1 'polypeptide(L)'
;MANNVILGDGIIGSELKRQTGWESVTRRHDGFDVRIPFLYNRYLSGFDCIINCTGFTKDHSDKETNLALNYKAVVDLVDYCNRQGKKYVHISTDIVYAGSVHSASEDDVPIHARNWYAYSKLLADGYVQAVCEDYLLIRTAFKPR
;
A
#
# COMPACT_ATOMS: atom_id res chain seq x y z
N MET A 1 4.53 -9.51 21.63
CA MET A 1 3.51 -9.33 20.56
C MET A 1 4.00 -8.28 19.59
N ALA A 2 3.76 -8.46 18.33
CA ALA A 2 4.16 -7.50 17.31
C ALA A 2 3.36 -6.18 17.44
N ASN A 3 4.07 -5.05 17.41
CA ASN A 3 3.45 -3.75 17.37
C ASN A 3 3.11 -3.38 15.93
N ASN A 4 1.83 -3.21 15.64
CA ASN A 4 1.33 -2.90 14.31
C ASN A 4 0.97 -1.43 14.18
N VAL A 5 1.26 -0.83 13.02
CA VAL A 5 0.81 0.52 12.68
C VAL A 5 0.12 0.54 11.33
N ILE A 6 -1.00 1.26 11.25
CA ILE A 6 -1.78 1.48 10.03
C ILE A 6 -1.41 2.84 9.45
N LEU A 7 -1.01 2.88 8.19
CA LEU A 7 -0.79 4.11 7.46
C LEU A 7 -2.02 4.46 6.64
N GLY A 8 -2.56 5.66 6.85
CA GLY A 8 -3.72 6.18 6.13
C GLY A 8 -5.04 6.02 6.86
N ASP A 9 -5.92 6.99 6.63
CA ASP A 9 -7.26 7.13 7.24
C ASP A 9 -8.39 7.03 6.20
N GLY A 10 -8.12 6.43 5.07
CA GLY A 10 -9.13 6.07 4.08
C GLY A 10 -10.08 4.97 4.59
N ILE A 11 -10.97 4.48 3.73
CA ILE A 11 -12.01 3.52 4.11
C ILE A 11 -11.41 2.26 4.76
N ILE A 12 -10.37 1.68 4.16
CA ILE A 12 -9.75 0.46 4.67
C ILE A 12 -8.99 0.74 5.97
N GLY A 13 -8.16 1.78 6.00
CA GLY A 13 -7.35 2.12 7.18
C GLY A 13 -8.21 2.46 8.39
N SER A 14 -9.27 3.24 8.21
CA SER A 14 -10.20 3.61 9.29
C SER A 14 -10.96 2.39 9.82
N GLU A 15 -11.44 1.51 8.95
CA GLU A 15 -12.15 0.31 9.37
C GLU A 15 -11.21 -0.70 10.07
N LEU A 16 -10.01 -0.87 9.56
CA LEU A 16 -9.01 -1.72 10.21
C LEU A 16 -8.67 -1.22 11.61
N LYS A 17 -8.46 0.09 11.76
CA LYS A 17 -8.25 0.72 13.09
C LYS A 17 -9.42 0.46 14.03
N ARG A 18 -10.65 0.62 13.54
CA ARG A 18 -11.87 0.41 14.34
C ARG A 18 -11.98 -1.03 14.83
N GLN A 19 -11.64 -2.01 14.00
CA GLN A 19 -11.76 -3.43 14.34
C GLN A 19 -10.62 -3.92 15.23
N THR A 20 -9.41 -3.43 15.03
CA THR A 20 -8.21 -3.96 15.71
C THR A 20 -7.77 -3.15 16.91
N GLY A 21 -8.11 -1.86 16.95
CA GLY A 21 -7.57 -0.93 17.93
C GLY A 21 -6.09 -0.58 17.72
N TRP A 22 -5.47 -1.01 16.63
CA TRP A 22 -4.07 -0.72 16.34
C TRP A 22 -3.82 0.76 16.13
N GLU A 23 -2.61 1.20 16.40
CA GLU A 23 -2.21 2.57 16.14
C GLU A 23 -2.29 2.91 14.66
N SER A 24 -2.59 4.16 14.37
CA SER A 24 -2.58 4.66 12.99
C SER A 24 -1.83 5.97 12.92
N VAL A 25 -1.10 6.16 11.84
CA VAL A 25 -0.36 7.38 11.54
C VAL A 25 -0.83 7.92 10.21
N THR A 26 -1.25 9.19 10.21
CA THR A 26 -1.91 9.80 9.05
C THR A 26 -1.36 11.19 8.76
N ARG A 27 -1.50 11.61 7.50
CA ARG A 27 -1.13 12.97 7.11
C ARG A 27 -1.98 14.03 7.80
N ARG A 28 -3.27 13.74 7.92
CA ARG A 28 -4.26 14.70 8.44
C ARG A 28 -4.12 14.97 9.93
N HIS A 29 -3.85 13.92 10.71
CA HIS A 29 -3.84 14.03 12.18
C HIS A 29 -2.42 14.15 12.76
N ASP A 30 -1.44 13.51 12.11
CA ASP A 30 -0.10 13.40 12.68
C ASP A 30 0.96 14.17 11.88
N GLY A 31 0.61 14.67 10.69
CA GLY A 31 1.56 15.29 9.78
C GLY A 31 2.49 14.30 9.08
N PHE A 32 2.17 13.00 9.14
CA PHE A 32 2.93 11.97 8.47
C PHE A 32 2.54 11.87 7.00
N ASP A 33 3.44 12.23 6.11
CA ASP A 33 3.26 12.03 4.67
C ASP A 33 4.14 10.89 4.19
N VAL A 34 3.51 9.84 3.69
CA VAL A 34 4.19 8.63 3.19
C VAL A 34 5.15 8.91 2.02
N ARG A 35 5.02 10.05 1.37
CA ARG A 35 5.93 10.48 0.29
C ARG A 35 7.23 11.10 0.80
N ILE A 36 7.38 11.24 2.11
CA ILE A 36 8.54 11.89 2.74
C ILE A 36 9.30 10.86 3.58
N PRO A 37 10.25 10.11 3.00
CA PRO A 37 10.98 9.05 3.70
C PRO A 37 11.73 9.50 4.96
N PHE A 38 12.12 10.78 5.02
CA PHE A 38 12.74 11.38 6.19
C PHE A 38 11.90 11.25 7.46
N LEU A 39 10.57 11.18 7.32
CA LEU A 39 9.66 11.04 8.45
C LEU A 39 9.56 9.61 8.99
N TYR A 40 9.96 8.61 8.23
CA TYR A 40 9.69 7.20 8.57
C TYR A 40 10.29 6.80 9.91
N ASN A 41 11.53 7.12 10.15
CA ASN A 41 12.16 6.73 11.40
C ASN A 41 11.49 7.35 12.62
N ARG A 42 11.06 8.61 12.51
CA ARG A 42 10.36 9.31 13.58
C ARG A 42 9.03 8.65 13.96
N TYR A 43 8.27 8.23 12.95
CA TYR A 43 6.88 7.74 13.16
C TYR A 43 6.77 6.22 13.20
N LEU A 44 7.70 5.48 12.59
CA LEU A 44 7.55 4.05 12.37
C LEU A 44 8.57 3.19 13.10
N SER A 45 9.57 3.77 13.75
CA SER A 45 10.67 3.00 14.38
C SER A 45 10.18 2.06 15.49
N GLY A 46 9.14 2.44 16.23
CA GLY A 46 8.59 1.67 17.35
C GLY A 46 7.68 0.49 16.93
N PHE A 47 7.46 0.27 15.64
CA PHE A 47 6.54 -0.76 15.16
C PHE A 47 7.29 -1.89 14.45
N ASP A 48 6.77 -3.11 14.57
CA ASP A 48 7.33 -4.31 13.93
C ASP A 48 6.68 -4.57 12.57
N CYS A 49 5.43 -4.15 12.40
CA CYS A 49 4.65 -4.36 11.19
C CYS A 49 4.01 -3.06 10.70
N ILE A 50 4.27 -2.73 9.46
CA ILE A 50 3.77 -1.52 8.77
C ILE A 50 2.68 -1.94 7.79
N ILE A 51 1.44 -1.48 8.04
CA ILE A 51 0.28 -1.80 7.20
C ILE A 51 -0.07 -0.57 6.36
N ASN A 52 0.28 -0.63 5.09
CA ASN A 52 0.09 0.50 4.18
C ASN A 52 -1.30 0.48 3.54
N CYS A 53 -2.20 1.29 4.10
CA CYS A 53 -3.53 1.57 3.55
C CYS A 53 -3.57 2.92 2.80
N THR A 54 -2.43 3.56 2.56
CA THR A 54 -2.38 4.79 1.77
C THR A 54 -2.54 4.49 0.29
N GLY A 55 -3.08 5.45 -0.45
CA GLY A 55 -3.22 5.33 -1.88
C GLY A 55 -4.02 6.51 -2.45
N PHE A 56 -3.90 6.71 -3.75
CA PHE A 56 -4.64 7.72 -4.49
C PHE A 56 -5.58 7.04 -5.47
N THR A 57 -6.88 7.29 -5.33
CA THR A 57 -7.94 6.67 -6.12
C THR A 57 -8.90 7.68 -6.73
N LYS A 58 -8.67 8.98 -6.53
CA LYS A 58 -9.62 10.03 -6.90
C LYS A 58 -9.60 10.37 -8.38
N ASP A 59 -8.42 10.31 -8.99
CA ASP A 59 -8.24 10.62 -10.42
C ASP A 59 -7.25 9.63 -11.04
N HIS A 60 -7.78 8.72 -11.84
CA HIS A 60 -7.00 7.69 -12.52
C HIS A 60 -6.16 8.22 -13.69
N SER A 61 -6.40 9.45 -14.13
CA SER A 61 -5.62 10.13 -15.18
C SER A 61 -4.43 10.94 -14.65
N ASP A 62 -4.41 11.25 -13.36
CA ASP A 62 -3.32 12.00 -12.73
C ASP A 62 -2.07 11.11 -12.56
N LYS A 63 -1.20 11.17 -13.55
CA LYS A 63 0.05 10.41 -13.59
C LYS A 63 0.93 10.66 -12.37
N GLU A 64 1.17 11.92 -12.07
CA GLU A 64 2.16 12.32 -11.06
C GLU A 64 1.74 11.85 -9.67
N THR A 65 0.50 12.11 -9.27
CA THR A 65 0.00 11.73 -7.96
C THR A 65 -0.13 10.21 -7.83
N ASN A 66 -0.60 9.52 -8.87
CA ASN A 66 -0.66 8.05 -8.85
C ASN A 66 0.73 7.43 -8.70
N LEU A 67 1.71 7.87 -9.45
CA LEU A 67 3.08 7.35 -9.33
C LEU A 67 3.72 7.70 -7.99
N ALA A 68 3.51 8.90 -7.48
CA ALA A 68 4.09 9.33 -6.21
C ALA A 68 3.55 8.55 -5.01
N LEU A 69 2.22 8.41 -4.91
CA LEU A 69 1.56 7.76 -3.76
C LEU A 69 1.45 6.24 -3.90
N ASN A 70 1.07 5.75 -5.07
CA ASN A 70 0.77 4.33 -5.25
C ASN A 70 2.00 3.50 -5.59
N TYR A 71 3.10 4.12 -6.05
CA TYR A 71 4.32 3.40 -6.42
C TYR A 71 5.56 3.90 -5.67
N LYS A 72 5.98 5.15 -5.86
CA LYS A 72 7.24 5.66 -5.27
C LYS A 72 7.26 5.55 -3.75
N ALA A 73 6.18 5.93 -3.08
CA ALA A 73 6.05 5.79 -1.64
C ALA A 73 6.12 4.32 -1.17
N VAL A 74 5.58 3.39 -1.96
CA VAL A 74 5.68 1.95 -1.68
C VAL A 74 7.13 1.48 -1.79
N VAL A 75 7.88 1.90 -2.80
CA VAL A 75 9.31 1.62 -2.93
C VAL A 75 10.06 2.07 -1.67
N ASP A 76 9.86 3.32 -1.27
CA ASP A 76 10.54 3.90 -0.11
C ASP A 76 10.17 3.18 1.21
N LEU A 77 8.90 2.77 1.38
CA LEU A 77 8.45 2.00 2.55
C LEU A 77 9.03 0.60 2.59
N VAL A 78 9.06 -0.11 1.45
CA VAL A 78 9.66 -1.45 1.36
C VAL A 78 11.14 -1.40 1.69
N ASP A 79 11.86 -0.45 1.12
CA ASP A 79 13.29 -0.26 1.40
C ASP A 79 13.54 0.06 2.89
N TYR A 80 12.68 0.87 3.48
CA TYR A 80 12.73 1.15 4.92
C TYR A 80 12.47 -0.12 5.74
N CYS A 81 11.43 -0.88 5.42
CA CYS A 81 11.09 -2.11 6.13
C CYS A 81 12.21 -3.14 6.06
N ASN A 82 12.79 -3.36 4.88
CA ASN A 82 13.93 -4.27 4.72
C ASN A 82 15.12 -3.84 5.59
N ARG A 83 15.50 -2.55 5.55
CA ARG A 83 16.62 -2.04 6.37
C ARG A 83 16.40 -2.15 7.87
N GLN A 84 15.14 -2.10 8.30
CA GLN A 84 14.77 -2.14 9.73
C GLN A 84 14.28 -3.52 10.20
N GLY A 85 14.26 -4.52 9.32
CA GLY A 85 13.77 -5.87 9.63
C GLY A 85 12.29 -5.89 10.03
N LYS A 86 11.46 -5.09 9.36
CA LYS A 86 10.02 -4.95 9.65
C LYS A 86 9.17 -5.67 8.60
N LYS A 87 8.05 -6.22 9.06
CA LYS A 87 7.03 -6.75 8.15
C LYS A 87 6.28 -5.62 7.42
N TYR A 88 6.07 -5.79 6.13
CA TYR A 88 5.29 -4.87 5.30
C TYR A 88 4.00 -5.52 4.81
N VAL A 89 2.86 -4.88 5.09
CA VAL A 89 1.56 -5.30 4.55
C VAL A 89 1.11 -4.30 3.50
N HIS A 90 0.97 -4.76 2.26
CA HIS A 90 0.56 -3.95 1.12
C HIS A 90 -0.89 -4.18 0.75
N ILE A 91 -1.69 -3.13 0.79
CA ILE A 91 -3.07 -3.17 0.29
C ILE A 91 -3.07 -2.76 -1.18
N SER A 92 -3.32 -3.73 -2.04
CA SER A 92 -3.42 -3.57 -3.48
C SER A 92 -4.87 -3.67 -3.97
N THR A 93 -5.06 -3.91 -5.25
CA THR A 93 -6.36 -3.88 -5.91
C THR A 93 -6.50 -5.03 -6.89
N ASP A 94 -7.73 -5.49 -7.09
CA ASP A 94 -8.06 -6.47 -8.12
C ASP A 94 -7.96 -5.90 -9.55
N ILE A 95 -7.88 -4.57 -9.70
CA ILE A 95 -7.76 -3.92 -11.01
C ILE A 95 -6.47 -4.33 -11.75
N VAL A 96 -5.46 -4.85 -11.05
CA VAL A 96 -4.26 -5.41 -11.68
C VAL A 96 -4.57 -6.59 -12.58
N TYR A 97 -5.72 -7.26 -12.38
CA TYR A 97 -6.21 -8.34 -13.22
C TYR A 97 -7.11 -7.87 -14.39
N ALA A 98 -7.27 -6.56 -14.57
CA ALA A 98 -8.12 -6.02 -15.62
C ALA A 98 -7.64 -6.51 -17.01
N GLY A 99 -8.52 -7.20 -17.73
CA GLY A 99 -8.20 -7.83 -19.01
C GLY A 99 -7.81 -9.31 -18.94
N SER A 100 -7.67 -9.87 -17.73
CA SER A 100 -7.53 -11.32 -17.55
C SER A 100 -8.84 -12.04 -17.85
N VAL A 101 -8.74 -13.33 -18.15
CA VAL A 101 -9.91 -14.22 -18.22
C VAL A 101 -10.57 -14.37 -16.84
N HIS A 102 -11.80 -14.87 -16.81
CA HIS A 102 -12.56 -15.08 -15.59
C HIS A 102 -11.79 -15.92 -14.56
N SER A 103 -11.94 -15.58 -13.27
CA SER A 103 -11.37 -16.33 -12.13
C SER A 103 -9.84 -16.29 -12.07
N ALA A 104 -9.26 -15.09 -12.22
CA ALA A 104 -7.83 -14.90 -12.01
C ALA A 104 -7.40 -15.31 -10.59
N SER A 105 -6.27 -16.00 -10.49
CA SER A 105 -5.59 -16.35 -9.25
C SER A 105 -4.46 -15.38 -8.94
N GLU A 106 -3.89 -15.49 -7.76
CA GLU A 106 -2.77 -14.66 -7.32
C GLU A 106 -1.52 -14.86 -8.18
N ASP A 107 -1.40 -16.02 -8.83
CA ASP A 107 -0.27 -16.37 -9.69
C ASP A 107 -0.45 -15.92 -11.15
N ASP A 108 -1.63 -15.42 -11.51
CA ASP A 108 -1.86 -14.93 -12.86
C ASP A 108 -1.11 -13.63 -13.12
N VAL A 109 -0.45 -13.55 -14.26
CA VAL A 109 0.29 -12.37 -14.68
C VAL A 109 -0.68 -11.33 -15.22
N PRO A 110 -0.72 -10.11 -14.65
CA PRO A 110 -1.56 -9.03 -15.17
C PRO A 110 -1.13 -8.63 -16.59
N ILE A 111 -2.08 -8.50 -17.50
CA ILE A 111 -1.78 -8.29 -18.92
C ILE A 111 -1.82 -6.80 -19.28
N HIS A 112 -2.70 -6.00 -18.68
CA HIS A 112 -2.90 -4.60 -19.04
C HIS A 112 -3.20 -3.70 -17.84
N ALA A 113 -2.42 -2.63 -17.74
CA ALA A 113 -2.77 -1.47 -16.95
C ALA A 113 -3.44 -0.42 -17.85
N ARG A 114 -4.73 -0.14 -17.65
CA ARG A 114 -5.53 0.72 -18.53
C ARG A 114 -5.46 2.21 -18.21
N ASN A 115 -4.96 2.56 -17.03
CA ASN A 115 -4.83 3.93 -16.56
C ASN A 115 -3.69 4.03 -15.54
N TRP A 116 -3.36 5.24 -15.12
CA TRP A 116 -2.25 5.47 -14.20
C TRP A 116 -2.48 4.87 -12.81
N TYR A 117 -3.72 4.78 -12.34
CA TYR A 117 -4.03 4.10 -11.10
C TYR A 117 -3.67 2.61 -11.18
N ALA A 118 -4.21 1.89 -12.16
CA ALA A 118 -3.92 0.47 -12.35
C ALA A 118 -2.42 0.22 -12.57
N TYR A 119 -1.77 1.05 -13.38
CA TYR A 119 -0.34 0.93 -13.68
C TYR A 119 0.53 1.15 -12.44
N SER A 120 0.26 2.20 -11.66
CA SER A 120 1.02 2.47 -10.43
C SER A 120 0.85 1.38 -9.38
N LYS A 121 -0.35 0.82 -9.24
CA LYS A 121 -0.61 -0.30 -8.34
C LYS A 121 0.09 -1.58 -8.82
N LEU A 122 0.10 -1.85 -10.11
CA LEU A 122 0.82 -2.98 -10.69
C LEU A 122 2.33 -2.87 -10.47
N LEU A 123 2.91 -1.70 -10.69
CA LEU A 123 4.33 -1.45 -10.41
C LEU A 123 4.67 -1.69 -8.94
N ALA A 124 3.81 -1.22 -8.03
CA ALA A 124 3.98 -1.41 -6.60
C ALA A 124 3.94 -2.89 -6.21
N ASP A 125 2.96 -3.64 -6.71
CA ASP A 125 2.85 -5.08 -6.49
C ASP A 125 4.13 -5.81 -6.94
N GLY A 126 4.61 -5.48 -8.13
CA GLY A 126 5.85 -6.06 -8.67
C GLY A 126 7.07 -5.76 -7.80
N TYR A 127 7.19 -4.53 -7.31
CA TYR A 127 8.29 -4.15 -6.42
C TYR A 127 8.22 -4.87 -5.08
N VAL A 128 7.06 -4.93 -4.45
CA VAL A 128 6.85 -5.66 -3.19
C VAL A 128 7.26 -7.12 -3.34
N GLN A 129 6.77 -7.79 -4.38
CA GLN A 129 7.05 -9.21 -4.61
C GLN A 129 8.53 -9.49 -4.94
N ALA A 130 9.21 -8.58 -5.64
CA ALA A 130 10.59 -8.78 -6.05
C ALA A 130 11.61 -8.39 -4.97
N VAL A 131 11.30 -7.44 -4.11
CA VAL A 131 12.29 -6.77 -3.25
C VAL A 131 11.99 -6.92 -1.76
N CYS A 132 10.71 -6.97 -1.34
CA CYS A 132 10.36 -7.01 0.07
C CYS A 132 10.69 -8.37 0.68
N GLU A 133 11.44 -8.38 1.78
CA GLU A 133 11.91 -9.61 2.43
C GLU A 133 10.81 -10.29 3.26
N ASP A 134 10.00 -9.51 3.99
CA ASP A 134 8.87 -10.02 4.78
C ASP A 134 7.62 -9.21 4.47
N TYR A 135 6.73 -9.77 3.67
CA TYR A 135 5.52 -9.06 3.25
C TYR A 135 4.26 -9.92 3.24
N LEU A 136 3.14 -9.20 3.27
CA LEU A 136 1.83 -9.72 2.90
C LEU A 136 1.22 -8.75 1.87
N LEU A 137 0.88 -9.23 0.69
CA LEU A 137 0.23 -8.48 -0.35
C LEU A 137 -1.23 -8.90 -0.46
N ILE A 138 -2.16 -7.95 -0.27
CA ILE A 138 -3.59 -8.19 -0.28
C ILE A 138 -4.21 -7.43 -1.46
N ARG A 139 -4.76 -8.14 -2.44
CA ARG A 139 -5.53 -7.56 -3.54
C ARG A 139 -7.01 -7.59 -3.19
N THR A 140 -7.62 -6.43 -3.14
CA THR A 140 -9.02 -6.29 -2.74
C THR A 140 -9.84 -5.55 -3.78
N ALA A 141 -11.10 -5.95 -3.93
CA ALA A 141 -12.09 -5.26 -4.74
C ALA A 141 -12.95 -4.38 -3.84
N PHE A 142 -13.12 -3.12 -4.23
CA PHE A 142 -14.07 -2.23 -3.58
C PHE A 142 -15.38 -2.25 -4.36
N LYS A 143 -16.37 -2.94 -3.84
CA LYS A 143 -17.74 -2.85 -4.38
C LYS A 143 -18.57 -2.00 -3.41
N PRO A 144 -19.06 -0.82 -3.83
CA PRO A 144 -20.05 -0.12 -3.03
C PRO A 144 -21.26 -1.03 -2.82
N ARG A 145 -21.75 -1.08 -1.61
CA ARG A 145 -23.01 -1.75 -1.29
C ARG A 145 -24.17 -0.96 -1.82
#